data_9a30c28dfadeef019cd50981fadbcb90
#
_entry.id   9a30c28dfadeef019cd50981fadbcb90
#
_cell.length_a   1.000
_cell.length_b   1.000
_cell.length_c   1.000
_cell.angle_alpha   90.00
_cell.angle_beta   90.00
_cell.angle_gamma   90.00
#
_symmetry.space_group_name_H-M   'P 1'
#
loop_
_entity.id
_entity.type
_entity.pdbx_description
1 polymer ?
#
loop_
_entity_poly.entity_id
_entity_poly.type
_entity_poly.pdbx_seq_one_letter_code
_entity_poly.pdbx_strand_id
1 'polypeptide(L)'
;PSSAASDVYKRQIAKAHGVHTTLDSCGSAFSRKEPFFSKFQKLMEVTDLVMLDLKQTDSEKHKELTGRDNANILDMARYLSEIGKPMWIRRVLVPGLTDDPAELQQLKDFIDSLSSVEKVEILPYHTLGLFKWQNLGIKYPLEGVPVPTPEQVQQAETILGIAK
;
A
#
# COMPACT_ATOMS: atom_id res chain seq x y z
N PRO A 1 2.74 6.82 -26.70
CA PRO A 1 3.62 6.49 -25.59
C PRO A 1 2.80 5.85 -24.48
N SER A 2 3.29 4.72 -23.91
CA SER A 2 2.61 4.12 -22.77
C SER A 2 2.64 5.12 -21.61
N SER A 3 1.61 5.12 -20.76
CA SER A 3 1.55 5.97 -19.56
C SER A 3 2.81 5.82 -18.67
N ALA A 4 3.38 4.61 -18.59
CA ALA A 4 4.60 4.33 -17.86
C ALA A 4 5.84 5.08 -18.41
N ALA A 5 6.03 5.13 -19.74
CA ALA A 5 7.16 5.88 -20.33
C ALA A 5 7.03 7.39 -20.09
N SER A 6 5.80 7.92 -20.16
CA SER A 6 5.51 9.31 -19.84
C SER A 6 5.77 9.63 -18.35
N ASP A 7 5.47 8.71 -17.46
CA ASP A 7 5.70 8.90 -16.02
C ASP A 7 7.19 8.89 -15.67
N VAL A 8 7.98 7.97 -16.22
CA VAL A 8 9.45 7.96 -16.08
C VAL A 8 10.06 9.27 -16.57
N TYR A 9 9.66 9.74 -17.75
CA TYR A 9 10.18 11.00 -18.30
C TYR A 9 9.88 12.22 -17.41
N LYS A 10 8.64 12.34 -16.93
CA LYS A 10 8.25 13.44 -16.02
C LYS A 10 9.06 13.41 -14.73
N ARG A 11 9.29 12.22 -14.16
CA ARG A 11 10.09 12.04 -12.94
C ARG A 11 11.56 12.38 -13.19
N GLN A 12 12.12 12.04 -14.35
CA GLN A 12 13.48 12.46 -14.72
C GLN A 12 13.64 13.98 -14.70
N ILE A 13 12.67 14.72 -15.27
CA ILE A 13 12.68 16.19 -15.23
C ILE A 13 12.58 16.68 -13.77
N ALA A 14 11.65 16.13 -12.98
CA ALA A 14 11.52 16.50 -11.57
C ALA A 14 12.83 16.29 -10.79
N LYS A 15 13.48 15.14 -10.98
CA LYS A 15 14.78 14.83 -10.38
C LYS A 15 15.88 15.79 -10.82
N ALA A 16 15.94 16.15 -12.09
CA ALA A 16 16.91 17.13 -12.61
C ALA A 16 16.76 18.52 -11.96
N HIS A 17 15.57 18.82 -11.44
CA HIS A 17 15.28 20.06 -10.70
C HIS A 17 15.33 19.88 -9.16
N GLY A 18 15.86 18.75 -8.66
CA GLY A 18 15.96 18.48 -7.23
C GLY A 18 14.64 18.20 -6.53
N VAL A 19 13.58 17.89 -7.29
CA VAL A 19 12.26 17.59 -6.72
C VAL A 19 12.18 16.11 -6.33
N HIS A 20 11.77 15.86 -5.09
CA HIS A 20 11.53 14.51 -4.57
C HIS A 20 10.34 13.85 -5.27
N THR A 21 10.49 12.59 -5.65
CA THR A 21 9.47 11.84 -6.39
C THR A 21 8.98 10.64 -5.58
N THR A 22 7.66 10.51 -5.46
CA THR A 22 7.02 9.42 -4.71
C THR A 22 6.10 8.61 -5.63
N LEU A 23 6.13 7.30 -5.52
CA LEU A 23 5.17 6.39 -6.14
C LEU A 23 4.16 5.91 -5.10
N ASP A 24 2.88 6.20 -5.31
CA ASP A 24 1.77 5.64 -4.55
C ASP A 24 1.22 4.42 -5.29
N SER A 25 1.19 3.26 -4.65
CA SER A 25 0.83 2.00 -5.30
C SER A 25 0.19 0.99 -4.35
N CYS A 26 -0.76 0.23 -4.87
CA CYS A 26 -1.23 -0.99 -4.21
C CYS A 26 -0.42 -2.24 -4.59
N GLY A 27 0.58 -2.14 -5.46
CA GLY A 27 1.46 -3.24 -5.86
C GLY A 27 0.83 -4.36 -6.71
N SER A 28 -0.48 -4.33 -6.96
CA SER A 28 -1.19 -5.45 -7.60
C SER A 28 -0.73 -5.79 -9.02
N ALA A 29 -0.15 -4.82 -9.72
CA ALA A 29 0.38 -5.00 -11.08
C ALA A 29 1.85 -5.47 -11.10
N PHE A 30 2.51 -5.54 -9.95
CA PHE A 30 3.93 -5.91 -9.90
C PHE A 30 4.17 -7.33 -10.45
N SER A 31 5.25 -7.47 -11.19
CA SER A 31 5.70 -8.76 -11.71
C SER A 31 7.19 -8.70 -12.03
N ARG A 32 7.92 -9.76 -11.68
CA ARG A 32 9.34 -9.94 -12.12
C ARG A 32 9.46 -10.48 -13.55
N LYS A 33 8.36 -10.53 -14.31
CA LYS A 33 8.35 -10.99 -15.71
C LYS A 33 8.54 -9.82 -16.65
N GLU A 34 9.26 -10.09 -17.75
CA GLU A 34 9.40 -9.12 -18.84
C GLU A 34 8.09 -9.01 -19.68
N PRO A 35 7.81 -7.86 -20.23
CA PRO A 35 8.56 -6.60 -20.25
C PRO A 35 8.24 -5.66 -19.06
N PHE A 36 7.47 -6.11 -18.08
CA PHE A 36 7.08 -5.28 -16.94
C PHE A 36 8.30 -4.96 -16.06
N PHE A 37 9.12 -5.96 -15.76
CA PHE A 37 10.19 -5.83 -14.76
C PHE A 37 11.23 -4.79 -15.15
N SER A 38 11.73 -4.83 -16.39
CA SER A 38 12.67 -3.81 -16.88
C SER A 38 12.11 -2.39 -16.82
N LYS A 39 10.80 -2.23 -17.10
CA LYS A 39 10.14 -0.91 -17.01
C LYS A 39 10.00 -0.44 -15.56
N PHE A 40 9.71 -1.38 -14.66
CA PHE A 40 9.60 -1.07 -13.23
C PHE A 40 10.96 -0.69 -12.65
N GLN A 41 12.04 -1.38 -13.03
CA GLN A 41 13.40 -1.02 -12.61
C GLN A 41 13.75 0.42 -13.04
N LYS A 42 13.48 0.79 -14.29
CA LYS A 42 13.69 2.19 -14.78
C LYS A 42 12.84 3.21 -14.00
N LEU A 43 11.64 2.84 -13.59
CA LEU A 43 10.81 3.70 -12.75
C LEU A 43 11.44 3.87 -11.37
N MET A 44 12.02 2.81 -10.79
CA MET A 44 12.68 2.87 -9.48
C MET A 44 13.95 3.75 -9.49
N GLU A 45 14.67 3.85 -10.61
CA GLU A 45 15.82 4.76 -10.74
C GLU A 45 15.45 6.23 -10.54
N VAL A 46 14.21 6.61 -10.87
CA VAL A 46 13.70 7.98 -10.79
C VAL A 46 12.62 8.18 -9.72
N THR A 47 12.49 7.23 -8.80
CA THR A 47 11.57 7.27 -7.65
C THR A 47 12.39 7.29 -6.36
N ASP A 48 12.12 8.25 -5.48
CA ASP A 48 12.82 8.35 -4.19
C ASP A 48 12.14 7.53 -3.10
N LEU A 49 10.81 7.48 -3.11
CA LEU A 49 10.00 6.81 -2.10
C LEU A 49 8.83 6.06 -2.76
N VAL A 50 8.54 4.89 -2.25
CA VAL A 50 7.32 4.15 -2.59
C VAL A 50 6.39 4.11 -1.38
N MET A 51 5.14 4.58 -1.54
CA MET A 51 4.07 4.36 -0.56
C MET A 51 3.26 3.14 -1.03
N LEU A 52 3.36 2.06 -0.26
CA LEU A 52 2.76 0.77 -0.62
C LEU A 52 1.62 0.41 0.33
N ASP A 53 0.43 0.18 -0.23
CA ASP A 53 -0.72 -0.27 0.53
C ASP A 53 -0.65 -1.80 0.75
N LEU A 54 -0.54 -2.23 2.00
CA LEU A 54 -0.68 -3.64 2.40
C LEU A 54 -2.03 -3.85 3.09
N LYS A 55 -3.00 -4.36 2.32
CA LYS A 55 -4.39 -4.51 2.80
C LYS A 55 -4.60 -5.77 3.63
N GLN A 56 -3.87 -6.85 3.34
CA GLN A 56 -3.82 -8.10 4.08
C GLN A 56 -2.53 -8.85 3.74
N THR A 57 -1.94 -9.55 4.72
CA THR A 57 -0.79 -10.45 4.51
C THR A 57 -1.24 -11.87 4.17
N ASP A 58 -2.36 -12.33 4.74
CA ASP A 58 -3.00 -13.58 4.37
C ASP A 58 -3.63 -13.48 2.97
N SER A 59 -3.35 -14.44 2.09
CA SER A 59 -3.78 -14.41 0.69
C SER A 59 -5.28 -14.62 0.53
N GLU A 60 -5.88 -15.52 1.29
CA GLU A 60 -7.32 -15.80 1.17
C GLU A 60 -8.13 -14.62 1.71
N LYS A 61 -7.76 -14.08 2.86
CA LYS A 61 -8.40 -12.86 3.40
C LYS A 61 -8.21 -11.65 2.48
N HIS A 62 -7.04 -11.54 1.84
CA HIS A 62 -6.83 -10.48 0.84
C HIS A 62 -7.76 -10.66 -0.36
N LYS A 63 -7.98 -11.89 -0.80
CA LYS A 63 -8.88 -12.21 -1.91
C LYS A 63 -10.35 -11.96 -1.55
N GLU A 64 -10.76 -12.30 -0.33
CA GLU A 64 -12.09 -11.96 0.18
C GLU A 64 -12.31 -10.43 0.19
N LEU A 65 -11.31 -9.67 0.64
CA LEU A 65 -11.38 -8.21 0.75
C LEU A 65 -11.34 -7.48 -0.60
N THR A 66 -10.54 -7.98 -1.55
CA THR A 66 -10.20 -7.24 -2.78
C THR A 66 -10.57 -7.95 -4.08
N GLY A 67 -10.97 -9.22 -4.01
CA GLY A 67 -11.22 -10.07 -5.17
C GLY A 67 -9.94 -10.65 -5.82
N ARG A 68 -8.75 -10.40 -5.26
CA ARG A 68 -7.45 -10.86 -5.80
C ARG A 68 -6.52 -11.33 -4.69
N ASP A 69 -5.57 -12.23 -5.02
CA ASP A 69 -4.47 -12.57 -4.12
C ASP A 69 -3.47 -11.41 -3.94
N ASN A 70 -2.56 -11.56 -2.98
CA ASN A 70 -1.57 -10.54 -2.62
C ASN A 70 -0.12 -10.93 -2.97
N ALA A 71 0.11 -12.03 -3.66
CA ALA A 71 1.46 -12.54 -3.93
C ALA A 71 2.35 -11.49 -4.61
N ASN A 72 1.81 -10.80 -5.62
CA ASN A 72 2.51 -9.73 -6.32
C ASN A 72 2.85 -8.53 -5.42
N ILE A 73 1.95 -8.20 -4.49
CA ILE A 73 2.11 -7.06 -3.58
C ILE A 73 3.25 -7.35 -2.58
N LEU A 74 3.22 -8.54 -1.98
CA LEU A 74 4.26 -8.98 -1.06
C LEU A 74 5.62 -9.15 -1.76
N ASP A 75 5.63 -9.64 -3.01
CA ASP A 75 6.84 -9.72 -3.82
C ASP A 75 7.40 -8.33 -4.17
N MET A 76 6.53 -7.34 -4.46
CA MET A 76 6.95 -5.96 -4.64
C MET A 76 7.63 -5.41 -3.39
N ALA A 77 7.06 -5.61 -2.20
CA ALA A 77 7.65 -5.15 -0.95
C ALA A 77 9.04 -5.78 -0.72
N ARG A 78 9.18 -7.10 -0.96
CA ARG A 78 10.47 -7.78 -0.87
C ARG A 78 11.48 -7.24 -1.88
N TYR A 79 11.06 -7.04 -3.14
CA TYR A 79 11.94 -6.49 -4.17
C TYR A 79 12.43 -5.07 -3.81
N LEU A 80 11.54 -4.21 -3.33
CA LEU A 80 11.92 -2.86 -2.87
C LEU A 80 12.93 -2.94 -1.72
N SER A 81 12.75 -3.89 -0.80
CA SER A 81 13.70 -4.16 0.29
C SER A 81 15.06 -4.68 -0.26
N GLU A 82 15.03 -5.60 -1.23
CA GLU A 82 16.26 -6.15 -1.88
C GLU A 82 17.12 -5.06 -2.51
N ILE A 83 16.50 -4.05 -3.14
CA ILE A 83 17.21 -2.94 -3.78
C ILE A 83 17.44 -1.73 -2.87
N GLY A 84 17.09 -1.83 -1.58
CA GLY A 84 17.21 -0.74 -0.61
C GLY A 84 16.36 0.49 -0.94
N LYS A 85 15.24 0.31 -1.65
CA LYS A 85 14.35 1.41 -2.02
C LYS A 85 13.54 1.84 -0.79
N PRO A 86 13.62 3.12 -0.35
CA PRO A 86 12.79 3.62 0.72
C PRO A 86 11.30 3.36 0.47
N MET A 87 10.61 2.83 1.48
CA MET A 87 9.17 2.62 1.39
C MET A 87 8.44 2.99 2.67
N TRP A 88 7.23 3.48 2.50
CA TRP A 88 6.24 3.60 3.55
C TRP A 88 5.19 2.54 3.34
N ILE A 89 4.85 1.81 4.40
CA ILE A 89 3.77 0.83 4.39
C ILE A 89 2.52 1.48 4.95
N ARG A 90 1.41 1.39 4.22
CA ARG A 90 0.12 1.93 4.67
C ARG A 90 -0.90 0.82 4.83
N ARG A 91 -1.66 0.89 5.91
CA ARG A 91 -2.76 -0.01 6.23
C ARG A 91 -4.04 0.79 6.46
N VAL A 92 -5.07 0.55 5.65
CA VAL A 92 -6.40 1.07 5.95
C VAL A 92 -7.02 0.22 7.06
N LEU A 93 -7.41 0.85 8.16
CA LEU A 93 -8.04 0.20 9.31
C LEU A 93 -9.55 0.27 9.18
N VAL A 94 -10.18 -0.87 8.88
CA VAL A 94 -11.63 -1.03 8.74
C VAL A 94 -12.12 -1.96 9.85
N PRO A 95 -12.95 -1.49 10.79
CA PRO A 95 -13.44 -2.32 11.89
C PRO A 95 -14.13 -3.60 11.41
N GLY A 96 -13.76 -4.73 12.02
CA GLY A 96 -14.26 -6.06 11.69
C GLY A 96 -13.73 -6.67 10.39
N LEU A 97 -12.86 -5.97 9.64
CA LEU A 97 -12.30 -6.46 8.37
C LEU A 97 -10.77 -6.46 8.33
N THR A 98 -10.14 -5.44 8.91
CA THR A 98 -8.68 -5.28 8.82
C THR A 98 -8.04 -4.88 10.15
N ASP A 99 -8.78 -4.97 11.25
CA ASP A 99 -8.37 -4.57 12.60
C ASP A 99 -8.12 -5.76 13.56
N ASP A 100 -8.18 -7.00 13.06
CA ASP A 100 -7.89 -8.18 13.87
C ASP A 100 -6.45 -8.14 14.41
N PRO A 101 -6.24 -8.28 15.75
CA PRO A 101 -4.91 -8.17 16.34
C PRO A 101 -3.91 -9.21 15.83
N ALA A 102 -4.35 -10.44 15.54
CA ALA A 102 -3.44 -11.47 15.04
C ALA A 102 -2.99 -11.17 13.60
N GLU A 103 -3.87 -10.61 12.77
CA GLU A 103 -3.52 -10.16 11.42
C GLU A 103 -2.59 -8.94 11.44
N LEU A 104 -2.81 -8.00 12.36
CA LEU A 104 -1.91 -6.87 12.55
C LEU A 104 -0.52 -7.34 13.01
N GLN A 105 -0.44 -8.37 13.86
CA GLN A 105 0.83 -8.96 14.24
C GLN A 105 1.53 -9.65 13.05
N GLN A 106 0.79 -10.40 12.22
CA GLN A 106 1.34 -10.98 10.99
C GLN A 106 1.87 -9.90 10.03
N LEU A 107 1.17 -8.78 9.92
CA LEU A 107 1.64 -7.63 9.15
C LEU A 107 2.92 -7.05 9.74
N LYS A 108 2.99 -6.91 11.06
CA LYS A 108 4.19 -6.47 11.78
C LYS A 108 5.38 -7.39 11.48
N ASP A 109 5.20 -8.71 11.63
CA ASP A 109 6.24 -9.71 11.38
C ASP A 109 6.74 -9.64 9.93
N PHE A 110 5.84 -9.44 8.98
CA PHE A 110 6.21 -9.24 7.58
C PHE A 110 7.00 -7.93 7.38
N ILE A 111 6.56 -6.82 7.96
CA ILE A 111 7.25 -5.53 7.89
C ILE A 111 8.66 -5.63 8.50
N ASP A 112 8.80 -6.28 9.63
CA ASP A 112 10.08 -6.47 10.32
C ASP A 112 11.08 -7.32 9.50
N SER A 113 10.60 -8.12 8.56
CA SER A 113 11.43 -8.85 7.61
C SER A 113 12.00 -7.99 6.46
N LEU A 114 11.53 -6.74 6.33
CA LEU A 114 11.94 -5.82 5.27
C LEU A 114 12.97 -4.81 5.80
N SER A 115 14.01 -4.50 5.03
CA SER A 115 15.13 -3.66 5.48
C SER A 115 15.02 -2.17 5.12
N SER A 116 14.09 -1.79 4.24
CA SER A 116 13.98 -0.42 3.72
C SER A 116 12.66 0.28 4.04
N VAL A 117 11.93 -0.21 5.04
CA VAL A 117 10.72 0.47 5.52
C VAL A 117 11.11 1.62 6.43
N GLU A 118 10.79 2.84 6.01
CA GLU A 118 11.05 4.07 6.79
C GLU A 118 9.87 4.48 7.67
N LYS A 119 8.66 4.11 7.28
CA LYS A 119 7.43 4.47 7.99
C LYS A 119 6.35 3.42 7.81
N VAL A 120 5.60 3.19 8.86
CA VAL A 120 4.32 2.48 8.83
C VAL A 120 3.22 3.46 9.19
N GLU A 121 2.10 3.42 8.48
CA GLU A 121 1.01 4.37 8.65
C GLU A 121 -0.34 3.67 8.66
N ILE A 122 -1.11 3.89 9.73
CA ILE A 122 -2.51 3.50 9.80
C ILE A 122 -3.36 4.62 9.18
N LEU A 123 -4.19 4.26 8.24
CA LEU A 123 -5.19 5.13 7.62
C LEU A 123 -6.57 4.73 8.15
N PRO A 124 -7.16 5.47 9.09
CA PRO A 124 -8.50 5.16 9.58
C PRO A 124 -9.52 5.22 8.45
N TYR A 125 -10.34 4.17 8.33
CA TYR A 125 -11.47 4.15 7.40
C TYR A 125 -12.40 5.35 7.66
N HIS A 126 -12.92 5.94 6.59
CA HIS A 126 -13.86 7.06 6.65
C HIS A 126 -14.88 6.97 5.51
N THR A 127 -16.03 7.61 5.68
CA THR A 127 -17.16 7.57 4.74
C THR A 127 -17.20 8.74 3.76
N LEU A 128 -16.14 9.54 3.66
CA LEU A 128 -16.10 10.74 2.78
C LEU A 128 -16.38 10.44 1.30
N GLY A 129 -16.12 9.21 0.85
CA GLY A 129 -16.39 8.78 -0.53
C GLY A 129 -17.81 8.24 -0.79
N LEU A 130 -18.65 8.09 0.24
CA LEU A 130 -19.95 7.43 0.14
C LEU A 130 -20.86 8.07 -0.92
N PHE A 131 -20.87 9.40 -1.01
CA PHE A 131 -21.67 10.13 -1.99
C PHE A 131 -21.37 9.73 -3.45
N LYS A 132 -20.14 9.29 -3.75
CA LYS A 132 -19.75 8.85 -5.09
C LYS A 132 -20.43 7.55 -5.46
N TRP A 133 -20.55 6.62 -4.51
CA TRP A 133 -21.27 5.35 -4.70
C TRP A 133 -22.76 5.61 -4.93
N GLN A 134 -23.35 6.52 -4.12
CA GLN A 134 -24.74 6.93 -4.27
C GLN A 134 -25.00 7.56 -5.65
N ASN A 135 -24.13 8.49 -6.08
CA ASN A 135 -24.25 9.15 -7.39
C ASN A 135 -24.12 8.18 -8.57
N LEU A 136 -23.37 7.10 -8.40
CA LEU A 136 -23.21 6.06 -9.42
C LEU A 136 -24.31 4.98 -9.36
N GLY A 137 -25.21 5.03 -8.37
CA GLY A 137 -26.23 4.00 -8.17
C GLY A 137 -25.66 2.63 -7.81
N ILE A 138 -24.44 2.56 -7.26
CA ILE A 138 -23.74 1.33 -6.89
C ILE A 138 -23.87 1.13 -5.38
N LYS A 139 -24.26 -0.08 -4.97
CA LYS A 139 -24.33 -0.43 -3.54
C LYS A 139 -22.94 -0.31 -2.90
N TYR A 140 -22.88 0.40 -1.77
CA TYR A 140 -21.63 0.55 -1.03
C TYR A 140 -21.30 -0.75 -0.27
N PRO A 141 -20.12 -1.37 -0.52
CA PRO A 141 -19.78 -2.66 0.09
C PRO A 141 -19.62 -2.62 1.62
N LEU A 142 -19.28 -1.44 2.17
CA LEU A 142 -19.06 -1.23 3.61
C LEU A 142 -20.25 -0.52 4.28
N GLU A 143 -21.47 -0.69 3.73
CA GLU A 143 -22.68 -0.12 4.32
C GLU A 143 -22.88 -0.64 5.74
N GLY A 144 -23.03 0.27 6.71
CA GLY A 144 -23.18 -0.06 8.13
C GLY A 144 -21.86 -0.33 8.88
N VAL A 145 -20.73 -0.36 8.22
CA VAL A 145 -19.41 -0.47 8.89
C VAL A 145 -19.08 0.89 9.53
N PRO A 146 -18.87 0.96 10.86
CA PRO A 146 -18.51 2.19 11.54
C PRO A 146 -17.09 2.63 11.20
N VAL A 147 -16.78 3.92 11.38
CA VAL A 147 -15.40 4.40 11.40
C VAL A 147 -14.70 3.87 12.66
N PRO A 148 -13.39 3.57 12.61
CA PRO A 148 -12.67 3.10 13.80
C PRO A 148 -12.63 4.17 14.88
N THR A 149 -12.72 3.74 16.15
CA THR A 149 -12.55 4.65 17.29
C THR A 149 -11.07 5.02 17.47
N PRO A 150 -10.76 6.12 18.16
CA PRO A 150 -9.38 6.47 18.50
C PRO A 150 -8.63 5.34 19.23
N GLU A 151 -9.31 4.59 20.08
CA GLU A 151 -8.75 3.46 20.83
C GLU A 151 -8.38 2.31 19.89
N GLN A 152 -9.22 1.99 18.90
CA GLN A 152 -8.94 0.97 17.90
C GLN A 152 -7.73 1.36 17.03
N VAL A 153 -7.64 2.63 16.63
CA VAL A 153 -6.49 3.15 15.90
C VAL A 153 -5.23 3.04 16.75
N GLN A 154 -5.27 3.46 18.01
CA GLN A 154 -4.13 3.40 18.93
C GLN A 154 -3.69 1.95 19.20
N GLN A 155 -4.62 1.01 19.33
CA GLN A 155 -4.32 -0.41 19.48
C GLN A 155 -3.56 -0.94 18.25
N ALA A 156 -4.04 -0.63 17.05
CA ALA A 156 -3.39 -1.04 15.80
C ALA A 156 -1.98 -0.42 15.67
N GLU A 157 -1.83 0.87 15.99
CA GLU A 157 -0.54 1.55 16.02
C GLU A 157 0.44 0.89 17.00
N THR A 158 -0.06 0.52 18.20
CA THR A 158 0.75 -0.15 19.22
C THR A 158 1.24 -1.51 18.74
N ILE A 159 0.36 -2.34 18.14
CA ILE A 159 0.73 -3.66 17.61
C ILE A 159 1.77 -3.51 16.51
N LEU A 160 1.60 -2.54 15.61
CA LEU A 160 2.53 -2.30 14.51
C LEU A 160 3.83 -1.59 14.95
N GLY A 161 3.96 -1.19 16.21
CA GLY A 161 5.15 -0.51 16.72
C GLY A 161 5.32 0.91 16.15
N ILE A 162 4.23 1.58 15.81
CA ILE A 162 4.26 2.95 15.28
C ILE A 162 4.50 3.89 16.47
N ALA A 163 5.70 4.52 16.50
CA ALA A 163 6.02 5.53 17.51
C ALA A 163 5.22 6.82 17.24
N LYS A 164 4.74 7.43 18.31
CA LYS A 164 4.12 8.78 18.29
C LYS A 164 5.17 9.84 18.33
#